data_650b96611a92027cd33d19e65a3bbe03
#
_entry.id   650b96611a92027cd33d19e65a3bbe03
#
_cell.length_a   1.000
_cell.length_b   1.000
_cell.length_c   1.000
_cell.angle_alpha   90.00
_cell.angle_beta   90.00
_cell.angle_gamma   90.00
#
_symmetry.space_group_name_H-M   'P 1'
#
loop_
_entity.id
_entity.type
_entity.pdbx_description
1 polymer ?
#
loop_
_entity_poly.entity_id
_entity_poly.type
_entity_poly.pdbx_seq_one_letter_code
_entity_poly.pdbx_strand_id
1 'polypeptide(L)'
;DPYLEDEGTIWLIHWLLASNSKLATSIFWFFNNFHKQEFTQDEALLSLVDFVSQDISKPVSGNTLKQDIGVLLRMYGRSTSGNKGIVEEALDSPLVLLQLVSSSTTGKAYKSSPTDRKNLPIEIFGYALVELMNSLDLNQIPINELMNTEDNTVAIGTSFRLTEDALISKLE
;
A
#
# COMPACT_ATOMS: atom_id res chain seq x y z
N ASP A 1 16.47 2.89 13.83
CA ASP A 1 16.81 1.51 13.49
C ASP A 1 17.55 1.50 12.15
N PRO A 2 18.82 1.06 12.08
CA PRO A 2 19.63 1.12 10.85
C PRO A 2 19.04 0.30 9.69
N TYR A 3 18.12 -0.61 9.94
CA TYR A 3 17.44 -1.40 8.90
C TYR A 3 16.36 -0.61 8.15
N LEU A 4 15.84 0.47 8.73
CA LEU A 4 14.85 1.33 8.09
C LEU A 4 15.47 2.46 7.26
N GLU A 5 16.80 2.57 7.23
CA GLU A 5 17.53 3.51 6.38
C GLU A 5 17.81 2.96 4.97
N ASP A 6 17.72 1.63 4.80
CA ASP A 6 17.89 1.00 3.50
C ASP A 6 16.55 0.90 2.76
N GLU A 7 16.41 1.68 1.71
CA GLU A 7 15.18 1.76 0.91
C GLU A 7 14.81 0.41 0.26
N GLY A 8 15.80 -0.40 -0.13
CA GLY A 8 15.57 -1.74 -0.66
C GLY A 8 14.91 -2.65 0.37
N THR A 9 15.36 -2.60 1.62
CA THR A 9 14.74 -3.34 2.73
C THR A 9 13.29 -2.91 2.96
N ILE A 10 12.99 -1.62 2.87
CA ILE A 10 11.61 -1.12 3.01
C ILE A 10 10.71 -1.64 1.88
N TRP A 11 11.19 -1.63 0.64
CA TRP A 11 10.48 -2.21 -0.50
C TRP A 11 10.22 -3.71 -0.32
N LEU A 12 11.18 -4.46 0.19
CA LEU A 12 11.02 -5.89 0.48
C LEU A 12 9.96 -6.12 1.57
N ILE A 13 10.03 -5.39 2.67
CA ILE A 13 9.03 -5.46 3.75
C ILE A 13 7.64 -5.12 3.21
N HIS A 14 7.54 -4.08 2.39
CA HIS A 14 6.27 -3.71 1.76
C HIS A 14 5.68 -4.87 0.94
N TRP A 15 6.49 -5.51 0.10
CA TRP A 15 6.03 -6.66 -0.67
C TRP A 15 5.59 -7.83 0.20
N LEU A 16 6.36 -8.18 1.23
CA LEU A 16 6.02 -9.27 2.16
C LEU A 16 4.69 -9.00 2.88
N LEU A 17 4.40 -7.76 3.25
CA LEU A 17 3.12 -7.38 3.82
C LEU A 17 1.99 -7.38 2.77
N ALA A 18 2.25 -6.91 1.57
CA ALA A 18 1.28 -6.85 0.49
C ALA A 18 0.89 -8.23 -0.04
N SER A 19 1.84 -9.17 -0.09
CA SER A 19 1.61 -10.53 -0.59
C SER A 19 1.08 -11.51 0.46
N ASN A 20 1.12 -11.14 1.75
CA ASN A 20 0.71 -12.05 2.83
C ASN A 20 -0.23 -11.40 3.85
N SER A 21 -1.52 -11.66 3.69
CA SER A 21 -2.57 -11.12 4.57
C SER A 21 -2.42 -11.50 6.05
N LYS A 22 -1.69 -12.56 6.36
CA LYS A 22 -1.44 -12.98 7.75
C LYS A 22 -0.38 -12.15 8.45
N LEU A 23 0.51 -11.50 7.70
CA LEU A 23 1.56 -10.63 8.22
C LEU A 23 1.10 -9.18 8.34
N ALA A 24 0.19 -8.76 7.49
CA ALA A 24 -0.29 -7.39 7.41
C ALA A 24 -1.48 -7.14 8.34
N THR A 25 -1.59 -5.92 8.85
CA THR A 25 -2.82 -5.47 9.50
C THR A 25 -3.92 -5.28 8.46
N SER A 26 -5.19 -5.44 8.87
CA SER A 26 -6.34 -5.20 7.99
C SER A 26 -6.33 -3.82 7.36
N ILE A 27 -5.77 -2.83 8.06
CA ILE A 27 -5.66 -1.44 7.63
C ILE A 27 -4.59 -1.28 6.54
N PHE A 28 -3.42 -1.89 6.73
CA PHE A 28 -2.40 -1.93 5.67
C PHE A 28 -2.98 -2.55 4.40
N TRP A 29 -3.66 -3.68 4.53
CA TRP A 29 -4.32 -4.38 3.42
C TRP A 29 -5.32 -3.51 2.71
N PHE A 30 -6.17 -2.81 3.45
CA PHE A 30 -7.13 -1.88 2.89
C PHE A 30 -6.43 -0.81 2.05
N PHE A 31 -5.46 -0.08 2.62
CA PHE A 31 -4.77 0.98 1.89
C PHE A 31 -3.92 0.48 0.74
N ASN A 32 -3.33 -0.70 0.85
CA ASN A 32 -2.56 -1.29 -0.24
C ASN A 32 -3.44 -1.62 -1.45
N ASN A 33 -4.68 -2.06 -1.21
CA ASN A 33 -5.64 -2.45 -2.25
C ASN A 33 -6.67 -1.36 -2.57
N PHE A 34 -6.54 -0.17 -2.00
CA PHE A 34 -7.46 0.92 -2.26
C PHE A 34 -7.18 1.57 -3.61
N HIS A 35 -8.13 1.42 -4.55
CA HIS A 35 -7.92 1.75 -5.97
C HIS A 35 -8.09 3.23 -6.33
N LYS A 36 -8.46 4.11 -5.39
CA LYS A 36 -8.57 5.53 -5.69
C LYS A 36 -7.19 6.20 -5.68
N GLN A 37 -6.82 6.80 -6.78
CA GLN A 37 -5.57 7.55 -6.90
C GLN A 37 -5.57 8.85 -6.08
N GLU A 38 -6.74 9.45 -5.89
CA GLU A 38 -6.97 10.62 -5.04
C GLU A 38 -8.27 10.42 -4.24
N PHE A 39 -8.22 10.66 -2.94
CA PHE A 39 -9.34 10.43 -2.04
C PHE A 39 -9.31 11.36 -0.83
N THR A 40 -10.47 11.60 -0.25
CA THR A 40 -10.64 12.32 1.02
C THR A 40 -10.66 11.33 2.19
N GLN A 41 -10.55 11.86 3.42
CA GLN A 41 -10.69 11.06 4.64
C GLN A 41 -12.08 10.40 4.72
N ASP A 42 -13.14 11.10 4.32
CA ASP A 42 -14.49 10.56 4.38
C ASP A 42 -14.72 9.45 3.35
N GLU A 43 -14.14 9.55 2.15
CA GLU A 43 -14.20 8.49 1.15
C GLU A 43 -13.45 7.24 1.58
N ALA A 44 -12.25 7.38 2.17
CA ALA A 44 -11.52 6.27 2.73
C ALA A 44 -12.29 5.60 3.89
N LEU A 45 -12.93 6.41 4.75
CA LEU A 45 -13.75 5.93 5.84
C LEU A 45 -14.94 5.10 5.35
N LEU A 46 -15.68 5.59 4.37
CA LEU A 46 -16.84 4.88 3.82
C LEU A 46 -16.41 3.52 3.23
N SER A 47 -15.36 3.52 2.41
CA SER A 47 -14.85 2.29 1.81
C SER A 47 -14.33 1.29 2.83
N LEU A 48 -13.69 1.77 3.91
CA LEU A 48 -13.22 0.89 4.99
C LEU A 48 -14.36 0.34 5.84
N VAL A 49 -15.41 1.13 6.09
CA VAL A 49 -16.63 0.64 6.76
C VAL A 49 -17.26 -0.49 5.94
N ASP A 50 -17.36 -0.33 4.63
CA ASP A 50 -17.87 -1.37 3.74
C ASP A 50 -16.99 -2.62 3.76
N PHE A 51 -15.67 -2.45 3.70
CA PHE A 51 -14.69 -3.54 3.78
C PHE A 51 -14.79 -4.33 5.09
N VAL A 52 -14.83 -3.63 6.24
CA VAL A 52 -14.92 -4.26 7.57
C VAL A 52 -16.31 -4.87 7.82
N SER A 53 -17.38 -4.30 7.21
CA SER A 53 -18.75 -4.83 7.34
C SER A 53 -18.94 -6.15 6.60
N GLN A 54 -18.08 -6.46 5.65
CA GLN A 54 -18.07 -7.76 4.97
C GLN A 54 -17.48 -8.86 5.86
N ASP A 55 -16.66 -8.51 6.85
CA ASP A 55 -16.15 -9.46 7.86
C ASP A 55 -17.09 -9.47 9.09
N ILE A 56 -18.14 -10.27 9.00
CA ILE A 56 -19.29 -10.31 9.92
C ILE A 56 -18.91 -10.73 11.36
N SER A 57 -17.67 -11.09 11.65
CA SER A 57 -17.31 -11.67 12.93
C SER A 57 -17.26 -10.70 14.11
N LYS A 58 -17.10 -9.40 13.90
CA LYS A 58 -17.12 -8.38 14.96
C LYS A 58 -17.60 -7.01 14.46
N PRO A 59 -18.82 -6.58 14.79
CA PRO A 59 -19.27 -5.23 14.46
C PRO A 59 -18.43 -4.19 15.26
N VAL A 60 -17.62 -3.42 14.54
CA VAL A 60 -16.92 -2.26 15.12
C VAL A 60 -17.85 -1.06 15.02
N SER A 61 -18.00 -0.28 16.12
CA SER A 61 -18.83 0.93 16.05
C SER A 61 -18.24 1.94 15.06
N GLY A 62 -19.07 2.53 14.21
CA GLY A 62 -18.64 3.48 13.20
C GLY A 62 -17.85 4.69 13.76
N ASN A 63 -18.09 5.07 15.03
CA ASN A 63 -17.37 6.17 15.68
C ASN A 63 -15.92 5.76 16.08
N THR A 64 -15.71 4.55 16.58
CA THR A 64 -14.38 4.05 16.91
C THR A 64 -13.55 3.91 15.63
N LEU A 65 -14.14 3.33 14.60
CA LEU A 65 -13.51 3.19 13.29
C LEU A 65 -13.15 4.55 12.68
N LYS A 66 -14.02 5.56 12.81
CA LYS A 66 -13.77 6.93 12.33
C LYS A 66 -12.59 7.59 13.04
N GLN A 67 -12.44 7.37 14.34
CA GLN A 67 -11.31 7.90 15.11
C GLN A 67 -10.02 7.21 14.71
N ASP A 68 -10.02 5.89 14.60
CA ASP A 68 -8.84 5.10 14.23
C ASP A 68 -8.36 5.43 12.82
N ILE A 69 -9.29 5.58 11.86
CA ILE A 69 -8.96 6.01 10.50
C ILE A 69 -8.44 7.44 10.48
N GLY A 70 -9.04 8.35 11.25
CA GLY A 70 -8.56 9.72 11.36
C GLY A 70 -7.14 9.81 11.92
N VAL A 71 -6.76 8.91 12.83
CA VAL A 71 -5.38 8.78 13.33
C VAL A 71 -4.49 8.22 12.23
N LEU A 72 -4.88 7.14 11.59
CA LEU A 72 -4.11 6.46 10.55
C LEU A 72 -3.90 7.34 9.32
N LEU A 73 -4.93 8.00 8.81
CA LEU A 73 -4.79 8.92 7.68
C LEU A 73 -3.89 10.11 8.05
N ARG A 74 -3.91 10.57 9.30
CA ARG A 74 -2.95 11.58 9.75
C ARG A 74 -1.52 11.02 9.82
N MET A 75 -1.35 9.76 10.15
CA MET A 75 -0.08 9.08 10.10
C MET A 75 0.42 8.90 8.67
N TYR A 76 -0.44 8.40 7.78
CA TYR A 76 -0.11 8.17 6.37
C TYR A 76 -0.01 9.45 5.53
N GLY A 77 -0.65 10.53 5.94
CA GLY A 77 -0.76 11.77 5.17
C GLY A 77 0.24 12.85 5.55
N ARG A 78 1.12 12.67 6.52
CA ARG A 78 2.08 13.71 6.92
C ARG A 78 3.33 13.68 6.05
N SER A 79 3.56 14.79 5.37
CA SER A 79 4.88 15.20 4.91
C SER A 79 5.83 15.28 6.12
N THR A 80 7.07 14.86 5.94
CA THR A 80 8.14 14.70 6.92
C THR A 80 8.58 15.98 7.66
N SER A 81 7.84 17.07 7.60
CA SER A 81 8.15 18.34 8.24
C SER A 81 7.20 18.68 9.39
N GLY A 82 7.54 18.25 10.60
CA GLY A 82 7.06 18.89 11.82
C GLY A 82 6.16 18.04 12.73
N ASN A 83 6.74 17.37 13.65
CA ASN A 83 6.43 16.98 15.04
C ASN A 83 7.00 15.59 15.35
N LYS A 84 8.12 15.58 16.06
CA LYS A 84 8.97 14.40 16.29
C LYS A 84 8.28 13.20 16.99
N GLY A 85 7.26 13.38 17.79
CA GLY A 85 6.68 12.29 18.59
C GLY A 85 5.63 11.42 17.89
N ILE A 86 4.99 11.92 16.81
CA ILE A 86 4.01 11.14 16.01
C ILE A 86 4.67 10.60 14.74
N VAL A 87 5.85 11.09 14.44
CA VAL A 87 6.67 10.71 13.28
C VAL A 87 7.31 9.34 13.47
N GLU A 88 7.66 8.95 14.70
CA GLU A 88 8.35 7.69 14.96
C GLU A 88 7.45 6.46 14.69
N GLU A 89 6.18 6.47 15.11
CA GLU A 89 5.27 5.36 14.82
C GLU A 89 4.77 5.33 13.36
N ALA A 90 4.70 6.50 12.71
CA ALA A 90 4.32 6.59 11.29
C ALA A 90 5.47 6.23 10.34
N LEU A 91 6.71 6.41 10.77
CA LEU A 91 7.91 6.07 10.00
C LEU A 91 8.10 4.56 9.81
N ASP A 92 7.42 3.74 10.62
CA ASP A 92 7.51 2.28 10.53
C ASP A 92 6.58 1.67 9.44
N SER A 93 5.73 2.49 8.82
CA SER A 93 4.86 1.99 7.75
C SER A 93 5.50 2.13 6.37
N PRO A 94 5.73 1.03 5.63
CA PRO A 94 6.26 1.11 4.27
C PRO A 94 5.44 1.99 3.32
N LEU A 95 4.13 2.07 3.49
CA LEU A 95 3.26 2.92 2.67
C LEU A 95 3.61 4.41 2.79
N VAL A 96 4.03 4.85 3.98
CA VAL A 96 4.46 6.23 4.24
C VAL A 96 5.90 6.45 3.81
N LEU A 97 6.80 5.56 4.21
CA LEU A 97 8.24 5.66 3.93
C LEU A 97 8.52 5.68 2.43
N LEU A 98 7.80 4.85 1.67
CA LEU A 98 7.92 4.77 0.21
C LEU A 98 7.02 5.79 -0.52
N GLN A 99 6.31 6.64 0.21
CA GLN A 99 5.38 7.62 -0.35
C GLN A 99 4.33 6.99 -1.30
N LEU A 100 3.89 5.78 -0.98
CA LEU A 100 2.82 5.11 -1.73
C LEU A 100 1.45 5.71 -1.41
N VAL A 101 1.32 6.30 -0.22
CA VAL A 101 0.22 7.17 0.17
C VAL A 101 0.80 8.46 0.70
N SER A 102 0.34 9.61 0.23
CA SER A 102 0.79 10.94 0.66
C SER A 102 -0.37 11.92 0.80
N SER A 103 -0.23 12.94 1.64
CA SER A 103 -1.23 14.01 1.71
C SER A 103 -1.07 15.01 0.56
N SER A 104 -2.19 15.56 0.10
CA SER A 104 -2.16 16.73 -0.78
C SER A 104 -1.60 17.95 -0.05
N THR A 105 -1.12 18.94 -0.80
CA THR A 105 -0.62 20.22 -0.27
C THR A 105 -1.65 20.99 0.58
N THR A 106 -2.92 20.74 0.35
CA THR A 106 -4.03 21.35 1.12
C THR A 106 -4.36 20.58 2.40
N GLY A 107 -3.80 19.38 2.62
CA GLY A 107 -4.07 18.52 3.76
C GLY A 107 -5.50 17.93 3.83
N LYS A 108 -6.31 18.14 2.79
CA LYS A 108 -7.71 17.69 2.73
C LYS A 108 -7.93 16.44 1.87
N ALA A 109 -6.97 16.12 1.05
CA ALA A 109 -6.99 14.93 0.20
C ALA A 109 -5.69 14.14 0.33
N TYR A 110 -5.76 12.87 -0.03
CA TYR A 110 -4.63 11.92 -0.04
C TYR A 110 -4.43 11.44 -1.46
N LYS A 111 -3.18 11.13 -1.78
CA LYS A 111 -2.79 10.62 -3.09
C LYS A 111 -2.14 9.25 -2.95
N SER A 112 -2.51 8.35 -3.85
CA SER A 112 -1.93 7.01 -3.98
C SER A 112 -1.72 6.69 -5.48
N SER A 113 -1.22 7.68 -6.22
CA SER A 113 -1.11 7.60 -7.69
C SER A 113 0.05 6.71 -8.12
N PRO A 114 -0.13 5.91 -9.17
CA PRO A 114 0.95 5.19 -9.81
C PRO A 114 2.00 6.14 -10.39
N THR A 115 3.27 5.72 -10.34
CA THR A 115 4.41 6.44 -10.92
C THR A 115 5.40 5.45 -11.54
N ASP A 116 6.51 5.93 -12.04
CA ASP A 116 7.59 5.09 -12.59
C ASP A 116 8.41 4.34 -11.52
N ARG A 117 8.30 4.75 -10.25
CA ARG A 117 9.02 4.14 -9.12
C ARG A 117 10.48 3.81 -9.44
N LYS A 118 11.23 4.82 -9.85
CA LYS A 118 12.67 4.68 -10.19
C LYS A 118 13.50 4.13 -9.03
N ASN A 119 13.04 4.39 -7.81
CA ASN A 119 13.67 3.95 -6.57
C ASN A 119 13.30 2.51 -6.16
N LEU A 120 12.39 1.83 -6.88
CA LEU A 120 12.12 0.41 -6.65
C LEU A 120 13.27 -0.42 -7.25
N PRO A 121 14.08 -1.11 -6.41
CA PRO A 121 15.16 -1.95 -6.90
C PRO A 121 14.65 -3.07 -7.81
N ILE A 122 15.37 -3.33 -8.91
CA ILE A 122 14.99 -4.36 -9.86
C ILE A 122 15.01 -5.76 -9.24
N GLU A 123 15.90 -5.98 -8.28
CA GLU A 123 16.00 -7.24 -7.53
C GLU A 123 14.77 -7.52 -6.69
N ILE A 124 14.19 -6.48 -6.07
CA ILE A 124 12.95 -6.61 -5.28
C ILE A 124 11.76 -6.84 -6.20
N PHE A 125 11.70 -6.12 -7.31
CA PHE A 125 10.66 -6.34 -8.33
C PHE A 125 10.72 -7.77 -8.89
N GLY A 126 11.91 -8.25 -9.26
CA GLY A 126 12.13 -9.60 -9.76
C GLY A 126 11.79 -10.67 -8.73
N TYR A 127 12.16 -10.45 -7.46
CA TYR A 127 11.79 -11.34 -6.37
C TYR A 127 10.26 -11.44 -6.23
N ALA A 128 9.57 -10.31 -6.21
CA ALA A 128 8.11 -10.26 -6.10
C ALA A 128 7.42 -10.99 -7.26
N LEU A 129 7.92 -10.82 -8.48
CA LEU A 129 7.40 -11.49 -9.66
C LEU A 129 7.56 -13.02 -9.57
N VAL A 130 8.76 -13.49 -9.21
CA VAL A 130 9.03 -14.92 -9.08
C VAL A 130 8.20 -15.54 -7.96
N GLU A 131 8.06 -14.85 -6.82
CA GLU A 131 7.24 -15.31 -5.71
C GLU A 131 5.77 -15.41 -6.11
N LEU A 132 5.24 -14.40 -6.82
CA LEU A 132 3.88 -14.42 -7.32
C LEU A 132 3.65 -15.58 -8.29
N MET A 133 4.52 -15.76 -9.28
CA MET A 133 4.44 -16.85 -10.25
C MET A 133 4.48 -18.23 -9.58
N ASN A 134 5.37 -18.40 -8.60
CA ASN A 134 5.46 -19.65 -7.84
C ASN A 134 4.20 -19.89 -6.98
N SER A 135 3.64 -18.86 -6.38
CA SER A 135 2.42 -18.97 -5.56
C SER A 135 1.19 -19.38 -6.37
N LEU A 136 1.15 -18.98 -7.64
CA LEU A 136 0.08 -19.29 -8.57
C LEU A 136 0.35 -20.55 -9.43
N ASP A 137 1.51 -21.15 -9.31
CA ASP A 137 1.99 -22.27 -10.16
C ASP A 137 1.90 -21.94 -11.66
N LEU A 138 2.30 -20.70 -12.02
CA LEU A 138 2.22 -20.19 -13.39
C LEU A 138 3.60 -19.92 -13.96
N ASN A 139 3.76 -20.24 -15.25
CA ASN A 139 4.95 -19.91 -16.04
C ASN A 139 4.79 -18.63 -16.88
N GLN A 140 3.57 -18.13 -16.96
CA GLN A 140 3.22 -16.93 -17.71
C GLN A 140 2.07 -16.22 -16.99
N ILE A 141 2.17 -14.91 -16.86
CA ILE A 141 1.10 -14.04 -16.32
C ILE A 141 0.88 -12.91 -17.31
N PRO A 142 -0.36 -12.66 -17.74
CA PRO A 142 -0.70 -11.49 -18.56
C PRO A 142 -0.38 -10.19 -17.81
N ILE A 143 0.07 -9.16 -18.54
CA ILE A 143 0.44 -7.85 -17.96
C ILE A 143 -0.74 -7.22 -17.21
N ASN A 144 -1.96 -7.34 -17.74
CA ASN A 144 -3.15 -6.82 -17.08
C ASN A 144 -3.41 -7.46 -15.71
N GLU A 145 -3.06 -8.72 -15.51
CA GLU A 145 -3.17 -9.38 -14.20
C GLU A 145 -2.07 -8.93 -13.24
N LEU A 146 -0.91 -8.53 -13.75
CA LEU A 146 0.12 -7.90 -12.93
C LEU A 146 -0.25 -6.48 -12.49
N MET A 147 -1.15 -5.80 -13.22
CA MET A 147 -1.59 -4.44 -12.94
C MET A 147 -2.86 -4.37 -12.08
N ASN A 148 -3.75 -5.34 -12.20
CA ASN A 148 -5.07 -5.29 -11.58
C ASN A 148 -5.23 -6.44 -10.59
N THR A 149 -5.62 -6.11 -9.37
CA THR A 149 -5.98 -7.11 -8.36
C THR A 149 -7.35 -7.69 -8.73
N GLU A 150 -7.39 -8.94 -9.12
CA GLU A 150 -8.61 -9.74 -9.19
C GLU A 150 -8.78 -10.53 -7.89
N ASP A 151 -9.97 -11.14 -7.69
CA ASP A 151 -10.29 -11.84 -6.45
C ASP A 151 -9.19 -12.84 -6.04
N ASN A 152 -8.56 -12.58 -4.91
CA ASN A 152 -7.52 -13.36 -4.24
C ASN A 152 -6.10 -13.30 -4.82
N THR A 153 -5.81 -12.46 -5.79
CA THR A 153 -4.44 -12.27 -6.28
C THR A 153 -3.93 -10.86 -5.98
N VAL A 154 -2.68 -10.76 -5.52
CA VAL A 154 -2.02 -9.48 -5.28
C VAL A 154 -1.35 -9.03 -6.56
N ALA A 155 -1.82 -7.94 -7.16
CA ALA A 155 -1.19 -7.39 -8.35
C ALA A 155 0.09 -6.62 -7.98
N ILE A 156 1.19 -6.95 -8.63
CA ILE A 156 2.49 -6.29 -8.42
C ILE A 156 2.41 -4.80 -8.78
N GLY A 157 1.79 -4.46 -9.91
CA GLY A 157 1.63 -3.08 -10.35
C GLY A 157 0.87 -2.23 -9.35
N THR A 158 -0.22 -2.72 -8.81
CA THR A 158 -1.01 -2.04 -7.77
C THR A 158 -0.23 -1.93 -6.47
N SER A 159 0.40 -3.01 -6.01
CA SER A 159 1.14 -3.03 -4.74
C SER A 159 2.29 -2.04 -4.73
N PHE A 160 3.05 -1.95 -5.80
CA PHE A 160 4.16 -1.00 -5.94
C PHE A 160 3.76 0.36 -6.49
N ARG A 161 2.48 0.58 -6.81
CA ARG A 161 2.00 1.83 -7.45
C ARG A 161 2.78 2.16 -8.72
N LEU A 162 2.97 1.14 -9.58
CA LEU A 162 3.60 1.30 -10.89
C LEU A 162 2.57 1.73 -11.94
N THR A 163 2.99 2.56 -12.87
CA THR A 163 2.29 2.70 -14.15
C THR A 163 2.54 1.46 -15.01
N GLU A 164 1.67 1.19 -15.98
CA GLU A 164 1.85 0.05 -16.90
C GLU A 164 3.16 0.14 -17.67
N ASP A 165 3.50 1.34 -18.19
CA ASP A 165 4.77 1.59 -18.88
C ASP A 165 5.97 1.31 -17.98
N ALA A 166 5.90 1.69 -16.70
CA ALA A 166 6.97 1.43 -15.74
C ALA A 166 7.10 -0.06 -15.42
N LEU A 167 5.99 -0.78 -15.31
CA LEU A 167 5.99 -2.23 -15.13
C LEU A 167 6.63 -2.92 -16.33
N ILE A 168 6.23 -2.57 -17.55
CA ILE A 168 6.80 -3.13 -18.80
C ILE A 168 8.31 -2.86 -18.85
N SER A 169 8.72 -1.63 -18.56
CA SER A 169 10.16 -1.25 -18.56
C SER A 169 10.99 -2.01 -17.54
N LYS A 170 10.39 -2.53 -16.47
CA LYS A 170 11.10 -3.38 -15.48
C LYS A 170 11.15 -4.86 -15.88
N LEU A 171 10.36 -5.27 -16.86
CA LEU A 171 10.34 -6.63 -17.40
C LEU A 171 11.36 -6.81 -18.57
N GLU A 172 11.80 -5.72 -19.19
CA GLU A 172 12.81 -5.67 -20.25
C GLU A 172 14.24 -5.71 -19.69
#